data_7db799a7402fe32cbb55e2038ddeda64
#
_entry.id   7db799a7402fe32cbb55e2038ddeda64
#
_cell.length_a   1.000
_cell.length_b   1.000
_cell.length_c   1.000
_cell.angle_alpha   90.00
_cell.angle_beta   90.00
_cell.angle_gamma   90.00
#
_symmetry.space_group_name_H-M   'P 1'
#
loop_
_entity.id
_entity.type
_entity.pdbx_description
1 polymer ?
#
loop_
_entity_poly.entity_id
_entity_poly.type
_entity_poly.pdbx_seq_one_letter_code
_entity_poly.pdbx_strand_id
1 'polypeptide(L)'
;LSPVMLVENLGFSGMQYGMAQVPVLGALILGSVILVKIIDKYPLGQTILFGLPTMLVGALIILMGLFIPTYFVWTLIIGMTIMSFGEGICFSVLYRLAMMSSDVSKGTVASAMSMIMMFSYFVVLEVSRMLFEAYELMAFSLCSLALVLMWFTLPRTMLKKVMLERKEKGQF
;
A
#
# COMPACT_ATOMS: atom_id res chain seq x y z
N LEU A 1 12.31 2.44 -6.18
CA LEU A 1 12.15 3.33 -7.34
C LEU A 1 12.26 4.81 -6.98
N SER A 2 11.66 5.25 -5.87
CA SER A 2 11.72 6.67 -5.48
C SER A 2 13.13 7.22 -5.26
N PRO A 3 14.13 6.49 -4.71
CA PRO A 3 15.49 7.01 -4.61
C PRO A 3 16.11 7.28 -5.98
N VAL A 4 16.03 6.31 -6.91
CA VAL A 4 16.59 6.45 -8.26
C VAL A 4 15.94 7.63 -8.98
N MET A 5 14.64 7.74 -8.89
CA MET A 5 13.89 8.78 -9.59
C MET A 5 14.13 10.18 -9.00
N LEU A 6 14.10 10.33 -7.68
CA LEU A 6 14.26 11.63 -7.04
C LEU A 6 15.72 12.09 -6.98
N VAL A 7 16.64 11.17 -6.71
CA VAL A 7 18.06 11.53 -6.56
C VAL A 7 18.77 11.55 -7.92
N GLU A 8 18.64 10.50 -8.73
CA GLU A 8 19.40 10.38 -9.97
C GLU A 8 18.79 11.19 -11.11
N ASN A 9 17.45 11.18 -11.27
CA ASN A 9 16.79 11.85 -12.39
C ASN A 9 16.39 13.31 -12.08
N LEU A 10 15.98 13.60 -10.86
CA LEU A 10 15.52 14.93 -10.46
C LEU A 10 16.58 15.73 -9.66
N GLY A 11 17.74 15.14 -9.38
CA GLY A 11 18.86 15.82 -8.76
C GLY A 11 18.67 16.17 -7.28
N PHE A 12 17.77 15.46 -6.58
CA PHE A 12 17.57 15.67 -5.14
C PHE A 12 18.81 15.26 -4.36
N SER A 13 19.18 16.06 -3.36
CA SER A 13 20.14 15.61 -2.38
C SER A 13 19.56 14.51 -1.49
N GLY A 14 20.41 13.67 -0.90
CA GLY A 14 19.95 12.63 0.02
C GLY A 14 19.12 13.19 1.18
N MET A 15 19.42 14.42 1.63
CA MET A 15 18.64 15.10 2.68
C MET A 15 17.24 15.51 2.18
N GLN A 16 17.12 16.03 0.98
CA GLN A 16 15.83 16.39 0.37
C GLN A 16 14.97 15.14 0.15
N TYR A 17 15.58 14.04 -0.30
CA TYR A 17 14.91 12.76 -0.42
C TYR A 17 14.40 12.27 0.95
N GLY A 18 15.24 12.32 2.00
CA GLY A 18 14.83 11.96 3.35
C GLY A 18 13.65 12.79 3.87
N MET A 19 13.67 14.11 3.64
CA MET A 19 12.57 15.00 4.00
C MET A 19 11.26 14.66 3.24
N ALA A 20 11.35 14.28 1.98
CA ALA A 20 10.20 13.86 1.19
C ALA A 20 9.58 12.54 1.71
N GLN A 21 10.36 11.69 2.36
CA GLN A 21 9.87 10.44 2.96
C GLN A 21 9.13 10.64 4.30
N VAL A 22 9.40 11.74 5.02
CA VAL A 22 8.78 12.01 6.33
C VAL A 22 7.25 12.01 6.28
N PRO A 23 6.58 12.77 5.37
CA PRO A 23 5.13 12.73 5.27
C PRO A 23 4.59 11.35 4.86
N VAL A 24 5.29 10.63 4.00
CA VAL A 24 4.90 9.30 3.51
C VAL A 24 4.88 8.29 4.66
N LEU A 25 5.98 8.19 5.40
CA LEU A 25 6.09 7.30 6.56
C LEU A 25 5.19 7.75 7.72
N GLY A 26 5.08 9.05 7.94
CA GLY A 26 4.16 9.62 8.92
C GLY A 26 2.71 9.27 8.64
N ALA A 27 2.28 9.31 7.38
CA ALA A 27 0.93 8.93 6.98
C ALA A 27 0.66 7.43 7.19
N LEU A 28 1.64 6.55 6.91
CA LEU A 28 1.54 5.11 7.16
C LEU A 28 1.35 4.82 8.67
N ILE A 29 2.12 5.49 9.53
CA ILE A 29 1.99 5.38 10.99
C ILE A 29 0.61 5.89 11.42
N LEU A 30 0.18 7.07 10.94
CA LEU A 30 -1.12 7.63 11.26
C LEU A 30 -2.27 6.72 10.84
N GLY A 31 -2.21 6.11 9.65
CA GLY A 31 -3.17 5.13 9.19
C GLY A 31 -3.29 3.94 10.14
N SER A 32 -2.16 3.41 10.58
CA SER A 32 -2.11 2.30 11.53
C SER A 32 -2.65 2.69 12.92
N VAL A 33 -2.36 3.90 13.41
CA VAL A 33 -2.86 4.41 14.70
C VAL A 33 -4.37 4.67 14.64
N ILE A 34 -4.87 5.23 13.55
CA ILE A 34 -6.31 5.46 13.36
C ILE A 34 -7.05 4.12 13.29
N LEU A 35 -6.47 3.12 12.66
CA LEU A 35 -7.04 1.78 12.65
C LEU A 35 -7.28 1.24 14.07
N VAL A 36 -6.32 1.39 14.98
CA VAL A 36 -6.48 0.92 16.37
C VAL A 36 -7.72 1.51 17.02
N LYS A 37 -8.09 2.76 16.71
CA LYS A 37 -9.29 3.43 17.24
C LYS A 37 -10.59 2.99 16.57
N ILE A 38 -10.52 2.50 15.34
CA ILE A 38 -11.70 2.17 14.53
C ILE A 38 -12.01 0.67 14.62
N ILE A 39 -11.01 -0.17 14.85
CA ILE A 39 -11.13 -1.63 14.78
C ILE A 39 -12.12 -2.21 15.79
N ASP A 40 -12.31 -1.54 16.93
CA ASP A 40 -13.25 -1.98 17.96
C ASP A 40 -14.71 -1.59 17.61
N LYS A 41 -14.89 -0.64 16.67
CA LYS A 41 -16.21 -0.13 16.28
C LYS A 41 -16.76 -0.78 15.02
N TYR A 42 -15.90 -1.28 14.16
CA TYR A 42 -16.27 -1.83 12.85
C TYR A 42 -15.70 -3.23 12.64
N PRO A 43 -16.44 -4.15 12.00
CA PRO A 43 -15.91 -5.47 11.67
C PRO A 43 -14.69 -5.33 10.73
N LEU A 44 -13.70 -6.19 10.96
CA LEU A 44 -12.39 -6.20 10.28
C LEU A 44 -12.50 -6.04 8.74
N GLY A 45 -13.52 -6.68 8.13
CA GLY A 45 -13.71 -6.58 6.68
C GLY A 45 -14.16 -5.21 6.19
N GLN A 46 -14.92 -4.48 7.00
CA GLN A 46 -15.35 -3.12 6.65
C GLN A 46 -14.22 -2.09 6.79
N THR A 47 -13.30 -2.34 7.71
CA THR A 47 -12.17 -1.42 7.95
C THR A 47 -11.23 -1.35 6.74
N ILE A 48 -11.07 -2.44 5.99
CA ILE A 48 -10.31 -2.44 4.72
C ILE A 48 -10.97 -1.52 3.68
N LEU A 49 -12.31 -1.43 3.67
CA LEU A 49 -13.03 -0.58 2.72
C LEU A 49 -12.78 0.92 2.94
N PHE A 50 -12.28 1.33 4.09
CA PHE A 50 -11.85 2.72 4.33
C PHE A 50 -10.46 3.01 3.77
N GLY A 51 -9.54 2.03 3.81
CA GLY A 51 -8.19 2.21 3.29
C GLY A 51 -8.09 2.13 1.76
N LEU A 52 -8.90 1.29 1.12
CA LEU A 52 -8.84 1.09 -0.33
C LEU A 52 -9.13 2.36 -1.16
N PRO A 53 -10.18 3.17 -0.86
CA PRO A 53 -10.42 4.42 -1.59
C PRO A 53 -9.29 5.43 -1.44
N THR A 54 -8.67 5.52 -0.27
CA THR A 54 -7.55 6.45 -0.04
C THR A 54 -6.33 6.06 -0.87
N MET A 55 -6.02 4.77 -0.99
CA MET A 55 -4.96 4.28 -1.88
C MET A 55 -5.26 4.61 -3.34
N LEU A 56 -6.51 4.44 -3.79
CA LEU A 56 -6.91 4.76 -5.16
C LEU A 56 -6.77 6.26 -5.45
N VAL A 57 -7.22 7.12 -4.53
CA VAL A 57 -7.08 8.58 -4.67
C VAL A 57 -5.62 8.98 -4.77
N GLY A 58 -4.75 8.42 -3.92
CA GLY A 58 -3.30 8.66 -3.98
C GLY A 58 -2.69 8.28 -5.33
N ALA A 59 -3.05 7.09 -5.87
CA ALA A 59 -2.59 6.64 -7.18
C ALA A 59 -3.08 7.54 -8.32
N LEU A 60 -4.32 8.02 -8.28
CA LEU A 60 -4.85 8.95 -9.25
C LEU A 60 -4.13 10.30 -9.22
N ILE A 61 -3.76 10.80 -8.03
CA ILE A 61 -2.98 12.03 -7.89
C ILE A 61 -1.60 11.87 -8.53
N ILE A 62 -0.93 10.74 -8.34
CA ILE A 62 0.36 10.44 -9.00
C ILE A 62 0.19 10.45 -10.52
N LEU A 63 -0.87 9.82 -11.04
CA LEU A 63 -1.18 9.79 -12.47
C LEU A 63 -1.43 11.19 -13.02
N MET A 64 -2.18 12.03 -12.30
CA MET A 64 -2.42 13.42 -12.72
C MET A 64 -1.11 14.21 -12.84
N GLY A 65 -0.10 13.87 -12.04
CA GLY A 65 1.23 14.50 -12.12
C GLY A 65 1.92 14.29 -13.46
N LEU A 66 1.61 13.23 -14.21
CA LEU A 66 2.15 13.02 -15.56
C LEU A 66 1.69 14.09 -16.57
N PHE A 67 0.50 14.63 -16.37
CA PHE A 67 -0.06 15.65 -17.24
C PHE A 67 0.44 17.07 -16.91
N ILE A 68 1.07 17.24 -15.73
CA ILE A 68 1.57 18.54 -15.26
C ILE A 68 3.02 18.39 -14.78
N PRO A 69 3.99 18.29 -15.69
CA PRO A 69 5.39 17.99 -15.34
C PRO A 69 6.01 18.94 -14.32
N THR A 70 5.62 20.23 -14.37
CA THR A 70 6.13 21.26 -13.46
C THR A 70 5.85 20.95 -11.98
N TYR A 71 4.75 20.29 -11.68
CA TYR A 71 4.36 19.94 -10.30
C TYR A 71 4.50 18.45 -9.99
N PHE A 72 5.11 17.68 -10.88
CA PHE A 72 5.21 16.23 -10.77
C PHE A 72 5.76 15.76 -9.40
N VAL A 73 6.81 16.40 -8.90
CA VAL A 73 7.41 16.06 -7.60
C VAL A 73 6.41 16.22 -6.44
N TRP A 74 5.65 17.31 -6.46
CA TRP A 74 4.64 17.57 -5.43
C TRP A 74 3.47 16.60 -5.51
N THR A 75 2.99 16.30 -6.70
CA THR A 75 1.92 15.32 -6.91
C THR A 75 2.37 13.93 -6.53
N LEU A 76 3.64 13.59 -6.78
CA LEU A 76 4.24 12.33 -6.35
C LEU A 76 4.25 12.22 -4.82
N ILE A 77 4.80 13.21 -4.11
CA ILE A 77 4.92 13.18 -2.65
C ILE A 77 3.52 13.16 -1.99
N ILE A 78 2.60 13.99 -2.45
CA ILE A 78 1.23 14.03 -1.92
C ILE A 78 0.50 12.72 -2.20
N GLY A 79 0.58 12.21 -3.42
CA GLY A 79 -0.06 10.96 -3.81
C GLY A 79 0.48 9.77 -3.04
N MET A 80 1.80 9.67 -2.87
CA MET A 80 2.44 8.63 -2.06
C MET A 80 2.02 8.74 -0.58
N THR A 81 1.92 9.96 -0.05
CA THR A 81 1.49 10.19 1.34
C THR A 81 0.06 9.67 1.57
N ILE A 82 -0.85 9.99 0.65
CA ILE A 82 -2.25 9.53 0.72
C ILE A 82 -2.34 8.00 0.54
N MET A 83 -1.56 7.44 -0.39
CA MET A 83 -1.48 5.99 -0.57
C MET A 83 -1.00 5.29 0.69
N SER A 84 0.10 5.78 1.29
CA SER A 84 0.69 5.19 2.50
C SER A 84 -0.26 5.24 3.70
N PHE A 85 -1.09 6.27 3.80
CA PHE A 85 -2.14 6.32 4.82
C PHE A 85 -3.15 5.16 4.66
N GLY A 86 -3.65 4.94 3.44
CA GLY A 86 -4.53 3.81 3.13
C GLY A 86 -3.87 2.45 3.34
N GLU A 87 -2.59 2.34 2.95
CA GLU A 87 -1.78 1.15 3.15
C GLU A 87 -1.64 0.82 4.64
N GLY A 88 -1.36 1.80 5.50
CA GLY A 88 -1.27 1.62 6.95
C GLY A 88 -2.54 1.00 7.55
N ILE A 89 -3.73 1.41 7.06
CA ILE A 89 -5.01 0.81 7.47
C ILE A 89 -5.14 -0.62 6.95
N CYS A 90 -5.01 -0.82 5.65
CA CYS A 90 -5.23 -2.12 5.00
C CYS A 90 -4.24 -3.18 5.47
N PHE A 91 -2.97 -2.84 5.53
CA PHE A 91 -1.89 -3.75 5.91
C PHE A 91 -2.09 -4.30 7.33
N SER A 92 -2.36 -3.42 8.29
CA SER A 92 -2.52 -3.81 9.69
C SER A 92 -3.73 -4.74 9.89
N VAL A 93 -4.83 -4.52 9.14
CA VAL A 93 -6.00 -5.40 9.17
C VAL A 93 -5.69 -6.78 8.60
N LEU A 94 -5.06 -6.83 7.42
CA LEU A 94 -4.71 -8.08 6.77
C LEU A 94 -3.71 -8.89 7.57
N TYR A 95 -2.72 -8.22 8.16
CA TYR A 95 -1.75 -8.85 9.05
C TYR A 95 -2.45 -9.51 10.25
N ARG A 96 -3.39 -8.79 10.89
CA ARG A 96 -4.18 -9.32 12.00
C ARG A 96 -5.05 -10.51 11.58
N LEU A 97 -5.72 -10.42 10.42
CA LEU A 97 -6.52 -11.53 9.88
C LEU A 97 -5.68 -12.78 9.65
N ALA A 98 -4.51 -12.62 9.04
CA ALA A 98 -3.58 -13.73 8.82
C ALA A 98 -3.13 -14.38 10.13
N MET A 99 -2.81 -13.56 11.16
CA MET A 99 -2.44 -14.05 12.49
C MET A 99 -3.56 -14.81 13.19
N MET A 100 -4.82 -14.50 12.89
CA MET A 100 -6.00 -15.11 13.51
C MET A 100 -6.50 -16.33 12.74
N SER A 101 -6.10 -16.53 11.49
CA SER A 101 -6.60 -17.60 10.61
C SER A 101 -5.82 -18.90 10.74
N SER A 102 -4.77 -18.93 11.55
CA SER A 102 -3.90 -20.10 11.69
C SER A 102 -3.84 -20.58 13.15
N ASP A 103 -3.91 -21.90 13.33
CA ASP A 103 -3.76 -22.58 14.64
C ASP A 103 -2.29 -22.72 15.04
N VAL A 104 -1.35 -22.40 14.15
CA VAL A 104 0.09 -22.44 14.41
C VAL A 104 0.50 -21.27 15.32
N SER A 105 1.64 -21.39 15.99
CA SER A 105 2.15 -20.32 16.86
C SER A 105 2.22 -18.98 16.11
N LYS A 106 1.78 -17.89 16.76
CA LYS A 106 1.76 -16.54 16.17
C LYS A 106 3.13 -16.08 15.69
N GLY A 107 4.20 -16.51 16.37
CA GLY A 107 5.58 -16.23 15.96
C GLY A 107 5.93 -16.87 14.61
N THR A 108 5.52 -18.11 14.38
CA THR A 108 5.75 -18.83 13.11
C THR A 108 4.97 -18.16 11.97
N VAL A 109 3.71 -17.76 12.21
CA VAL A 109 2.91 -17.06 11.22
C VAL A 109 3.54 -15.71 10.87
N ALA A 110 3.96 -14.94 11.88
CA ALA A 110 4.60 -13.64 11.67
C ALA A 110 5.90 -13.75 10.87
N SER A 111 6.75 -14.74 11.18
CA SER A 111 8.01 -14.95 10.44
C SER A 111 7.76 -15.38 8.99
N ALA A 112 6.82 -16.30 8.75
CA ALA A 112 6.43 -16.71 7.40
C ALA A 112 5.88 -15.54 6.58
N MET A 113 5.00 -14.72 7.18
CA MET A 113 4.48 -13.52 6.53
C MET A 113 5.58 -12.53 6.19
N SER A 114 6.50 -12.26 7.11
CA SER A 114 7.62 -11.35 6.88
C SER A 114 8.52 -11.84 5.74
N MET A 115 8.77 -13.14 5.67
CA MET A 115 9.55 -13.76 4.59
C MET A 115 8.87 -13.61 3.23
N ILE A 116 7.57 -13.92 3.15
CA ILE A 116 6.78 -13.76 1.92
C ILE A 116 6.74 -12.30 1.49
N MET A 117 6.55 -11.37 2.44
CA MET A 117 6.53 -9.94 2.14
C MET A 117 7.87 -9.44 1.63
N MET A 118 8.99 -9.80 2.26
CA MET A 118 10.32 -9.40 1.81
C MET A 118 10.61 -9.93 0.40
N PHE A 119 10.26 -11.19 0.14
CA PHE A 119 10.40 -11.77 -1.20
C PHE A 119 9.52 -11.03 -2.23
N SER A 120 8.27 -10.76 -1.88
CA SER A 120 7.35 -10.02 -2.75
C SER A 120 7.84 -8.59 -3.04
N TYR A 121 8.35 -7.89 -2.02
CA TYR A 121 8.96 -6.57 -2.21
C TYR A 121 10.17 -6.63 -3.14
N PHE A 122 11.05 -7.62 -2.98
CA PHE A 122 12.19 -7.80 -3.87
C PHE A 122 11.75 -7.98 -5.33
N VAL A 123 10.81 -8.89 -5.58
CA VAL A 123 10.30 -9.15 -6.93
C VAL A 123 9.64 -7.91 -7.54
N VAL A 124 8.74 -7.25 -6.78
CA VAL A 124 8.05 -6.05 -7.26
C VAL A 124 9.04 -4.91 -7.51
N LEU A 125 10.04 -4.75 -6.67
CA LEU A 125 11.06 -3.71 -6.81
C LEU A 125 11.91 -3.93 -8.07
N GLU A 126 12.32 -5.19 -8.32
CA GLU A 126 13.12 -5.53 -9.50
C GLU A 126 12.34 -5.38 -10.81
N VAL A 127 11.11 -5.90 -10.85
CA VAL A 127 10.22 -5.71 -12.01
C VAL A 127 9.96 -4.22 -12.27
N SER A 128 9.71 -3.45 -11.21
CA SER A 128 9.48 -2.01 -11.34
C SER A 128 10.72 -1.25 -11.81
N ARG A 129 11.93 -1.71 -11.42
CA ARG A 129 13.19 -1.14 -11.90
C ARG A 129 13.35 -1.39 -13.41
N MET A 130 13.16 -2.63 -13.85
CA MET A 130 13.25 -3.00 -15.26
C MET A 130 12.27 -2.21 -16.13
N LEU A 131 11.03 -2.03 -15.63
CA LEU A 131 10.02 -1.25 -16.34
C LEU A 131 10.35 0.24 -16.38
N PHE A 132 10.94 0.77 -15.30
CA PHE A 132 11.35 2.17 -15.24
C PHE A 132 12.52 2.45 -16.20
N GLU A 133 13.50 1.54 -16.30
CA GLU A 133 14.60 1.64 -17.27
C GLU A 133 14.10 1.62 -18.72
N ALA A 134 12.98 0.92 -19.00
CA ALA A 134 12.41 0.80 -20.35
C ALA A 134 11.46 1.94 -20.73
N TYR A 135 10.67 2.47 -19.79
CA TYR A 135 9.55 3.38 -20.07
C TYR A 135 9.50 4.63 -19.16
N GLU A 136 10.56 4.90 -18.39
CA GLU A 136 10.70 6.06 -17.51
C GLU A 136 9.51 6.31 -16.56
N LEU A 137 9.07 7.58 -16.45
CA LEU A 137 8.02 8.04 -15.53
C LEU A 137 6.66 7.40 -15.80
N MET A 138 6.35 7.11 -17.07
CA MET A 138 5.05 6.54 -17.44
C MET A 138 4.88 5.13 -16.87
N ALA A 139 5.95 4.33 -16.87
CA ALA A 139 5.92 2.99 -16.29
C ALA A 139 5.66 3.03 -14.78
N PHE A 140 6.29 3.95 -14.06
CA PHE A 140 6.10 4.08 -12.61
C PHE A 140 4.64 4.34 -12.24
N SER A 141 4.01 5.29 -12.93
CA SER A 141 2.63 5.68 -12.66
C SER A 141 1.64 4.58 -13.04
N LEU A 142 1.85 3.91 -14.18
CA LEU A 142 1.01 2.79 -14.62
C LEU A 142 1.17 1.57 -13.72
N CYS A 143 2.39 1.25 -13.27
CA CYS A 143 2.62 0.17 -12.30
C CYS A 143 1.95 0.46 -10.97
N SER A 144 2.07 1.68 -10.45
CA SER A 144 1.41 2.09 -9.21
C SER A 144 -0.10 1.95 -9.31
N LEU A 145 -0.70 2.38 -10.41
CA LEU A 145 -2.13 2.21 -10.66
C LEU A 145 -2.53 0.74 -10.78
N ALA A 146 -1.77 -0.06 -11.53
CA ALA A 146 -2.05 -1.48 -11.71
C ALA A 146 -2.01 -2.23 -10.37
N LEU A 147 -1.02 -1.95 -9.52
CA LEU A 147 -0.91 -2.53 -8.19
C LEU A 147 -2.09 -2.12 -7.29
N VAL A 148 -2.51 -0.85 -7.32
CA VAL A 148 -3.67 -0.38 -6.55
C VAL A 148 -4.97 -1.01 -7.05
N LEU A 149 -5.16 -1.15 -8.36
CA LEU A 149 -6.33 -1.82 -8.93
C LEU A 149 -6.36 -3.31 -8.56
N MET A 150 -5.21 -3.98 -8.59
CA MET A 150 -5.09 -5.36 -8.13
C MET A 150 -5.43 -5.48 -6.63
N TRP A 151 -4.94 -4.56 -5.81
CA TRP A 151 -5.29 -4.47 -4.39
C TRP A 151 -6.75 -4.12 -4.14
N PHE A 152 -7.39 -3.43 -5.04
CA PHE A 152 -8.82 -3.09 -4.92
C PHE A 152 -9.74 -4.28 -5.22
N THR A 153 -9.35 -5.15 -6.14
CA THR A 153 -10.14 -6.30 -6.57
C THR A 153 -9.96 -7.53 -5.67
N LEU A 154 -8.71 -7.86 -5.33
CA LEU A 154 -8.37 -9.07 -4.55
C LEU A 154 -8.98 -9.10 -3.14
N PRO A 155 -8.86 -8.06 -2.29
CA PRO A 155 -9.45 -8.09 -0.96
C PRO A 155 -10.97 -8.13 -0.97
N ARG A 156 -11.62 -7.50 -1.95
CA ARG A 156 -13.09 -7.54 -2.06
C ARG A 156 -13.61 -8.94 -2.36
N THR A 157 -12.95 -9.66 -3.24
CA THR A 157 -13.32 -11.04 -3.58
C THR A 157 -13.03 -12.00 -2.42
N MET A 158 -11.88 -11.85 -1.76
CA MET A 158 -11.52 -12.66 -0.59
C MET A 158 -12.42 -12.40 0.61
N LEU A 159 -12.69 -11.13 0.93
CA LEU A 159 -13.60 -10.77 2.03
C LEU A 159 -15.01 -11.28 1.79
N LYS A 160 -15.51 -11.21 0.56
CA LYS A 160 -16.80 -11.74 0.19
C LYS A 160 -16.87 -13.26 0.44
N LYS A 161 -15.80 -13.98 0.09
CA LYS A 161 -15.69 -15.42 0.31
C LYS A 161 -15.63 -15.77 1.80
N VAL A 162 -14.79 -15.08 2.57
CA VAL A 162 -14.67 -15.29 4.03
C VAL A 162 -15.95 -14.94 4.77
N MET A 163 -16.67 -13.88 4.36
CA MET A 163 -17.98 -13.54 4.93
C MET A 163 -19.05 -14.60 4.63
N LEU A 164 -19.06 -15.16 3.42
CA LEU A 164 -19.98 -16.24 3.04
C LEU A 164 -19.71 -17.51 3.84
N GLU A 165 -18.46 -17.92 3.97
CA GLU A 165 -18.07 -19.11 4.76
C GLU A 165 -18.40 -18.95 6.25
N ARG A 166 -18.25 -17.75 6.84
CA ARG A 166 -18.65 -17.49 8.23
C ARG A 166 -20.17 -17.52 8.40
N LYS A 167 -20.91 -17.05 7.40
CA LYS A 167 -22.37 -17.08 7.40
C LYS A 167 -22.90 -18.51 7.33
N GLU A 168 -22.26 -19.37 6.56
CA GLU A 168 -22.59 -20.80 6.48
C GLU A 168 -22.27 -21.57 7.78
N LYS A 169 -21.20 -21.15 8.50
CA LYS A 169 -20.80 -21.75 9.78
C LYS A 169 -21.55 -21.20 10.99
N GLY A 170 -22.53 -20.30 10.82
CA GLY A 170 -23.34 -19.73 11.91
C GLY A 170 -22.53 -18.94 12.96
N GLN A 171 -21.33 -18.50 12.62
CA GLN A 171 -20.47 -17.74 13.50
C GLN A 171 -20.63 -16.23 13.25
N PHE A 172 -21.71 -15.66 13.77
CA PHE A 172 -21.92 -14.23 13.90
C PHE A 172 -21.84 -13.82 15.37
#